data_01fd6ca3688152979cf38c2caa2c73f4
#
_entry.id   01fd6ca3688152979cf38c2caa2c73f4
#
_cell.length_a   1.000
_cell.length_b   1.000
_cell.length_c   1.000
_cell.angle_alpha   90.00
_cell.angle_beta   90.00
_cell.angle_gamma   90.00
#
_symmetry.space_group_name_H-M   'P 1'
#
loop_
_entity.id
_entity.type
_entity.pdbx_description
1 polymer ?
#
loop_
_entity_poly.entity_id
_entity_poly.type
_entity_poly.pdbx_seq_one_letter_code
_entity_poly.pdbx_strand_id
1 'polypeptide(L)'
;MRAWKAGIVVPEGLIAHGRGEAFDYLFGEESSAPALVAEKAAAAFLLSAKRPVVSVNGNVAALAAREVVRLAKAVGARIEVNLFHRSEVRVRHVVALLERAGARGVLGLRPDARIPGLESKRALSHRDGVFGADVVVIPLEDGDRAEALVRLGKTVVSVDLNPMSRTSLAATVPVVDDVSRALVQMERFAKELRQDPREVSRLRNAYDRRGNLGAVYSFLGWRLEQLRRGRSRGGRQSPRTPRRTARR
;
A
#
# COMPACT_ATOMS: atom_id res chain seq x y z
N MET A 1 7.00 -8.31 -18.99
CA MET A 1 6.81 -8.18 -20.45
C MET A 1 5.35 -8.40 -20.91
N ARG A 2 4.59 -9.43 -20.42
CA ARG A 2 3.17 -9.62 -20.84
C ARG A 2 2.29 -8.40 -20.57
N ALA A 3 2.36 -7.79 -19.38
CA ALA A 3 1.57 -6.63 -19.01
C ALA A 3 1.90 -5.36 -19.82
N TRP A 4 3.15 -5.20 -20.23
CA TRP A 4 3.57 -4.14 -21.15
C TRP A 4 2.97 -4.33 -22.55
N LYS A 5 3.08 -5.54 -23.12
CA LYS A 5 2.46 -5.87 -24.43
C LYS A 5 0.93 -5.69 -24.42
N ALA A 6 0.29 -5.91 -23.27
CA ALA A 6 -1.14 -5.71 -23.07
C ALA A 6 -1.52 -4.23 -22.81
N GLY A 7 -0.58 -3.28 -22.84
CA GLY A 7 -0.83 -1.86 -22.60
C GLY A 7 -1.25 -1.53 -21.17
N ILE A 8 -0.96 -2.39 -20.19
CA ILE A 8 -1.27 -2.19 -18.77
C ILE A 8 -0.14 -1.44 -18.09
N VAL A 9 1.11 -1.87 -18.29
CA VAL A 9 2.32 -1.24 -17.73
C VAL A 9 3.02 -0.44 -18.82
N VAL A 10 3.63 0.69 -18.47
CA VAL A 10 4.49 1.51 -19.34
C VAL A 10 5.97 1.26 -19.02
N PRO A 11 6.91 1.63 -19.90
CA PRO A 11 8.35 1.44 -19.66
C PRO A 11 8.83 2.01 -18.32
N GLU A 12 8.36 3.20 -17.94
CA GLU A 12 8.67 3.84 -16.67
C GLU A 12 8.21 3.00 -15.47
N GLY A 13 7.10 2.26 -15.62
CA GLY A 13 6.61 1.33 -14.62
C GLY A 13 7.52 0.12 -14.44
N LEU A 14 8.17 -0.36 -15.50
CA LEU A 14 9.17 -1.44 -15.40
C LEU A 14 10.42 -0.97 -14.64
N ILE A 15 10.87 0.27 -14.88
CA ILE A 15 12.00 0.87 -14.16
C ILE A 15 11.65 1.05 -12.68
N ALA A 16 10.43 1.54 -12.38
CA ALA A 16 9.97 1.71 -11.00
C ALA A 16 9.89 0.37 -10.25
N HIS A 17 9.43 -0.69 -10.91
CA HIS A 17 9.40 -2.05 -10.34
C HIS A 17 10.81 -2.55 -10.01
N GLY A 18 11.78 -2.44 -10.90
CA GLY A 18 13.16 -2.85 -10.65
C GLY A 18 13.82 -2.10 -9.49
N ARG A 19 13.53 -0.79 -9.33
CA ARG A 19 13.99 -0.03 -8.16
C ARG A 19 13.39 -0.55 -6.85
N GLY A 20 12.10 -0.90 -6.86
CA GLY A 20 11.44 -1.49 -5.70
C GLY A 20 12.03 -2.85 -5.34
N GLU A 21 12.25 -3.71 -6.34
CA GLU A 21 12.84 -5.03 -6.16
C GLU A 21 14.22 -4.99 -5.51
N ALA A 22 15.04 -3.97 -5.83
CA ALA A 22 16.34 -3.77 -5.18
C ALA A 22 16.20 -3.54 -3.66
N PHE A 23 15.15 -2.87 -3.21
CA PHE A 23 14.84 -2.73 -1.78
C PHE A 23 14.37 -4.06 -1.17
N ASP A 24 13.65 -4.88 -1.91
CA ASP A 24 13.16 -6.17 -1.40
C ASP A 24 14.32 -7.10 -1.01
N TYR A 25 15.41 -7.11 -1.76
CA TYR A 25 16.64 -7.82 -1.39
C TYR A 25 17.21 -7.35 -0.05
N LEU A 26 17.16 -6.04 0.25
CA LEU A 26 17.61 -5.51 1.53
C LEU A 26 16.73 -5.99 2.68
N PHE A 27 15.43 -6.14 2.47
CA PHE A 27 14.48 -6.70 3.43
C PHE A 27 14.54 -8.23 3.52
N GLY A 28 15.15 -8.91 2.55
CA GLY A 28 15.31 -10.37 2.52
C GLY A 28 14.16 -11.09 1.86
N GLU A 29 13.40 -10.41 0.99
CA GLU A 29 12.28 -10.94 0.22
C GLU A 29 11.17 -11.56 1.10
N GLU A 30 10.97 -10.96 2.28
CA GLU A 30 9.98 -11.38 3.27
C GLU A 30 9.36 -10.17 3.98
N SER A 31 8.15 -10.34 4.50
CA SER A 31 7.50 -9.31 5.33
C SER A 31 8.22 -9.18 6.66
N SER A 32 8.80 -8.02 6.93
CA SER A 32 9.47 -7.74 8.18
C SER A 32 8.47 -7.57 9.34
N ALA A 33 8.92 -7.73 10.59
CA ALA A 33 8.06 -7.53 11.76
C ALA A 33 7.39 -6.14 11.77
N PRO A 34 8.09 -5.01 11.50
CA PRO A 34 7.43 -3.70 11.40
C PRO A 34 6.47 -3.58 10.19
N ALA A 35 6.70 -4.30 9.08
CA ALA A 35 5.75 -4.36 7.98
C ALA A 35 4.43 -5.01 8.43
N LEU A 36 4.50 -6.16 9.11
CA LEU A 36 3.32 -6.85 9.65
C LEU A 36 2.53 -5.98 10.63
N VAL A 37 3.20 -5.14 11.45
CA VAL A 37 2.53 -4.16 12.33
C VAL A 37 1.76 -3.13 11.52
N ALA A 38 2.36 -2.56 10.46
CA ALA A 38 1.72 -1.58 9.59
C ALA A 38 0.54 -2.19 8.81
N GLU A 39 0.68 -3.42 8.31
CA GLU A 39 -0.36 -4.15 7.59
C GLU A 39 -1.56 -4.46 8.47
N LYS A 40 -1.33 -4.87 9.72
CA LYS A 40 -2.40 -5.09 10.70
C LYS A 40 -3.12 -3.78 11.04
N ALA A 41 -2.38 -2.68 11.23
CA ALA A 41 -2.95 -1.36 11.43
C ALA A 41 -3.74 -0.89 10.19
N ALA A 42 -3.21 -1.07 8.98
CA ALA A 42 -3.89 -0.75 7.73
C ALA A 42 -5.24 -1.49 7.60
N ALA A 43 -5.27 -2.78 7.93
CA ALA A 43 -6.52 -3.55 7.97
C ALA A 43 -7.53 -2.97 8.97
N ALA A 44 -7.07 -2.54 10.16
CA ALA A 44 -7.92 -1.90 11.16
C ALA A 44 -8.48 -0.56 10.68
N PHE A 45 -7.66 0.29 10.03
CA PHE A 45 -8.13 1.53 9.42
C PHE A 45 -9.18 1.28 8.34
N LEU A 46 -8.95 0.30 7.45
CA LEU A 46 -9.87 -0.05 6.39
C LEU A 46 -11.20 -0.58 6.91
N LEU A 47 -11.19 -1.44 7.94
CA LEU A 47 -12.41 -1.96 8.57
C LEU A 47 -13.21 -0.88 9.32
N SER A 48 -12.54 0.19 9.78
CA SER A 48 -13.19 1.33 10.44
C SER A 48 -13.72 2.37 9.46
N ALA A 49 -13.35 2.29 8.19
CA ALA A 49 -13.66 3.29 7.19
C ALA A 49 -15.14 3.24 6.79
N LYS A 50 -15.73 4.41 6.55
CA LYS A 50 -17.08 4.53 5.95
C LYS A 50 -17.04 4.33 4.44
N ARG A 51 -15.98 4.78 3.80
CA ARG A 51 -15.79 4.74 2.34
C ARG A 51 -14.34 4.37 1.99
N PRO A 52 -13.92 3.12 2.27
CA PRO A 52 -12.59 2.65 1.92
C PRO A 52 -12.44 2.51 0.40
N VAL A 53 -11.27 2.87 -0.12
CA VAL A 53 -10.95 2.73 -1.56
C VAL A 53 -9.55 2.17 -1.74
N VAL A 54 -9.40 1.23 -2.68
CA VAL A 54 -8.10 0.78 -3.18
C VAL A 54 -7.84 1.45 -4.53
N SER A 55 -6.84 2.31 -4.59
CA SER A 55 -6.39 2.97 -5.82
C SER A 55 -5.41 2.07 -6.56
N VAL A 56 -5.68 1.79 -7.84
CA VAL A 56 -4.91 0.82 -8.63
C VAL A 56 -4.28 1.52 -9.83
N ASN A 57 -2.96 1.42 -9.94
CA ASN A 57 -2.22 1.80 -11.15
C ASN A 57 -1.84 0.57 -12.00
N GLY A 58 -1.15 0.80 -13.13
CA GLY A 58 -0.81 -0.29 -14.05
C GLY A 58 0.10 -1.36 -13.43
N ASN A 59 1.07 -0.95 -12.59
CA ASN A 59 1.98 -1.90 -11.93
C ASN A 59 1.23 -2.76 -10.89
N VAL A 60 0.42 -2.13 -10.07
CA VAL A 60 -0.42 -2.83 -9.07
C VAL A 60 -1.34 -3.84 -9.76
N ALA A 61 -2.01 -3.43 -10.84
CA ALA A 61 -2.88 -4.33 -11.60
C ALA A 61 -2.11 -5.52 -12.20
N ALA A 62 -0.90 -5.28 -12.71
CA ALA A 62 -0.08 -6.32 -13.32
C ALA A 62 0.49 -7.32 -12.31
N LEU A 63 0.82 -6.86 -11.11
CA LEU A 63 1.48 -7.65 -10.06
C LEU A 63 0.47 -8.34 -9.14
N ALA A 64 -0.62 -7.68 -8.79
CA ALA A 64 -1.46 -8.06 -7.65
C ALA A 64 -2.98 -7.86 -7.89
N ALA A 65 -3.49 -8.03 -9.11
CA ALA A 65 -4.91 -7.82 -9.40
C ALA A 65 -5.85 -8.67 -8.54
N ARG A 66 -5.50 -9.94 -8.29
CA ARG A 66 -6.31 -10.85 -7.47
C ARG A 66 -6.29 -10.46 -5.99
N GLU A 67 -5.13 -10.05 -5.50
CA GLU A 67 -4.88 -9.61 -4.14
C GLU A 67 -5.66 -8.31 -3.84
N VAL A 68 -5.63 -7.35 -4.76
CA VAL A 68 -6.47 -6.13 -4.72
C VAL A 68 -7.95 -6.49 -4.58
N VAL A 69 -8.45 -7.39 -5.42
CA VAL A 69 -9.88 -7.77 -5.41
C VAL A 69 -10.24 -8.47 -4.10
N ARG A 70 -9.38 -9.36 -3.60
CA ARG A 70 -9.61 -10.07 -2.32
C ARG A 70 -9.63 -9.11 -1.14
N LEU A 71 -8.63 -8.21 -1.05
CA LEU A 71 -8.60 -7.19 0.01
C LEU A 71 -9.84 -6.29 -0.08
N ALA A 72 -10.17 -5.77 -1.27
CA ALA A 72 -11.32 -4.89 -1.45
C ALA A 72 -12.61 -5.57 -0.98
N LYS A 73 -12.83 -6.84 -1.31
CA LYS A 73 -13.97 -7.63 -0.82
C LYS A 73 -13.95 -7.82 0.70
N ALA A 74 -12.77 -8.10 1.26
CA ALA A 74 -12.63 -8.34 2.70
C ALA A 74 -12.97 -7.10 3.56
N VAL A 75 -12.70 -5.89 3.05
CA VAL A 75 -12.94 -4.64 3.79
C VAL A 75 -14.10 -3.80 3.25
N GLY A 76 -14.81 -4.28 2.22
CA GLY A 76 -15.90 -3.53 1.58
C GLY A 76 -15.43 -2.31 0.79
N ALA A 77 -14.19 -2.29 0.33
CA ALA A 77 -13.62 -1.17 -0.41
C ALA A 77 -14.07 -1.14 -1.88
N ARG A 78 -14.23 0.07 -2.43
CA ARG A 78 -14.28 0.26 -3.87
C ARG A 78 -12.87 0.19 -4.49
N ILE A 79 -12.80 -0.10 -5.77
CA ILE A 79 -11.55 -0.08 -6.54
C ILE A 79 -11.64 1.03 -7.55
N GLU A 80 -10.60 1.91 -7.58
CA GLU A 80 -10.49 2.98 -8.58
C GLU A 80 -9.17 2.88 -9.33
N VAL A 81 -9.24 2.80 -10.66
CA VAL A 81 -8.07 2.84 -11.54
C VAL A 81 -7.61 4.29 -11.72
N ASN A 82 -6.36 4.55 -11.34
CA ASN A 82 -5.71 5.85 -11.49
C ASN A 82 -4.31 5.67 -12.10
N LEU A 83 -4.08 6.31 -13.27
CA LEU A 83 -2.87 6.12 -14.05
C LEU A 83 -2.14 7.45 -14.26
N PHE A 84 -0.81 7.46 -14.11
CA PHE A 84 0.02 8.62 -14.45
C PHE A 84 -0.06 8.94 -15.96
N HIS A 85 0.33 8.00 -16.81
CA HIS A 85 0.17 8.09 -18.25
C HIS A 85 -1.23 7.60 -18.64
N ARG A 86 -2.25 8.39 -18.28
CA ARG A 86 -3.63 8.03 -18.49
C ARG A 86 -4.04 8.18 -19.96
N SER A 87 -4.54 7.08 -20.53
CA SER A 87 -5.40 7.07 -21.72
C SER A 87 -6.63 6.22 -21.43
N GLU A 88 -7.71 6.47 -22.15
CA GLU A 88 -8.97 5.71 -21.96
C GLU A 88 -8.76 4.21 -22.25
N VAL A 89 -8.01 3.90 -23.31
CA VAL A 89 -7.67 2.53 -23.69
C VAL A 89 -6.93 1.81 -22.56
N ARG A 90 -5.92 2.43 -21.95
CA ARG A 90 -5.20 1.83 -20.83
C ARG A 90 -6.10 1.62 -19.63
N VAL A 91 -6.94 2.60 -19.28
CA VAL A 91 -7.89 2.44 -18.17
C VAL A 91 -8.80 1.25 -18.43
N ARG A 92 -9.35 1.09 -19.65
CA ARG A 92 -10.17 -0.07 -20.02
C ARG A 92 -9.40 -1.40 -19.86
N HIS A 93 -8.13 -1.46 -20.29
CA HIS A 93 -7.32 -2.67 -20.13
C HIS A 93 -7.11 -3.04 -18.65
N VAL A 94 -6.83 -2.06 -17.78
CA VAL A 94 -6.68 -2.28 -16.34
C VAL A 94 -8.00 -2.67 -15.69
N VAL A 95 -9.11 -1.99 -16.04
CA VAL A 95 -10.46 -2.35 -15.56
C VAL A 95 -10.79 -3.79 -15.95
N ALA A 96 -10.64 -4.16 -17.21
CA ALA A 96 -10.90 -5.52 -17.69
C ALA A 96 -10.03 -6.59 -17.01
N LEU A 97 -8.78 -6.26 -16.65
CA LEU A 97 -7.92 -7.17 -15.88
C LEU A 97 -8.47 -7.38 -14.46
N LEU A 98 -8.89 -6.31 -13.78
CA LEU A 98 -9.47 -6.38 -12.44
C LEU A 98 -10.83 -7.12 -12.43
N GLU A 99 -11.65 -6.90 -13.46
CA GLU A 99 -12.93 -7.60 -13.63
C GLU A 99 -12.72 -9.11 -13.87
N ARG A 100 -11.74 -9.49 -14.69
CA ARG A 100 -11.33 -10.91 -14.85
C ARG A 100 -10.81 -11.52 -13.54
N ALA A 101 -10.22 -10.70 -12.66
CA ALA A 101 -9.84 -11.12 -11.30
C ALA A 101 -11.03 -11.19 -10.33
N GLY A 102 -12.25 -10.83 -10.78
CA GLY A 102 -13.49 -10.91 -10.02
C GLY A 102 -13.92 -9.60 -9.34
N ALA A 103 -13.37 -8.46 -9.75
CA ALA A 103 -13.87 -7.14 -9.33
C ALA A 103 -15.22 -6.84 -10.00
N ARG A 104 -16.03 -6.00 -9.34
CA ARG A 104 -17.27 -5.45 -9.89
C ARG A 104 -17.32 -3.96 -9.64
N GLY A 105 -17.86 -3.18 -10.61
CA GLY A 105 -18.03 -1.74 -10.46
C GLY A 105 -16.72 -0.99 -10.29
N VAL A 106 -15.68 -1.37 -11.01
CA VAL A 106 -14.37 -0.71 -10.98
C VAL A 106 -14.49 0.70 -11.54
N LEU A 107 -14.11 1.69 -10.72
CA LEU A 107 -14.10 3.09 -11.09
C LEU A 107 -12.82 3.43 -11.89
N GLY A 108 -12.88 4.55 -12.64
CA GLY A 108 -11.72 5.06 -13.37
C GLY A 108 -12.02 5.50 -14.81
N LEU A 109 -13.05 4.96 -15.48
CA LEU A 109 -13.34 5.30 -16.89
C LEU A 109 -13.86 6.71 -17.08
N ARG A 110 -14.79 7.15 -16.25
CA ARG A 110 -15.47 8.45 -16.35
C ARG A 110 -15.31 9.24 -15.05
N PRO A 111 -14.13 9.85 -14.81
CA PRO A 111 -13.91 10.63 -13.60
C PRO A 111 -14.82 11.85 -13.58
N ASP A 112 -15.43 12.13 -12.44
CA ASP A 112 -16.35 13.25 -12.20
C ASP A 112 -15.88 14.18 -11.08
N ALA A 113 -14.64 13.98 -10.61
CA ALA A 113 -13.99 14.79 -9.60
C ALA A 113 -12.50 14.98 -9.90
N ARG A 114 -11.88 15.93 -9.19
CA ARG A 114 -10.46 16.24 -9.31
C ARG A 114 -9.85 16.48 -7.93
N ILE A 115 -8.73 15.82 -7.64
CA ILE A 115 -7.94 16.04 -6.42
C ILE A 115 -7.24 17.40 -6.55
N PRO A 116 -7.48 18.36 -5.64
CA PRO A 116 -6.81 19.66 -5.67
C PRO A 116 -5.29 19.54 -5.45
N GLY A 117 -4.54 20.49 -6.04
CA GLY A 117 -3.09 20.56 -5.88
C GLY A 117 -2.31 19.54 -6.70
N LEU A 118 -2.96 18.83 -7.62
CA LEU A 118 -2.32 17.95 -8.60
C LEU A 118 -2.58 18.44 -10.01
N GLU A 119 -1.53 18.73 -10.75
CA GLU A 119 -1.63 19.20 -12.15
C GLU A 119 -1.76 18.05 -13.15
N SER A 120 -1.20 16.88 -12.81
CA SER A 120 -1.20 15.70 -13.68
C SER A 120 -2.59 15.04 -13.79
N LYS A 121 -2.72 14.13 -14.76
CA LYS A 121 -3.93 13.30 -14.94
C LYS A 121 -4.25 12.42 -13.73
N ARG A 122 -3.34 12.28 -12.78
CA ARG A 122 -3.56 11.64 -11.48
C ARG A 122 -4.56 12.37 -10.59
N ALA A 123 -4.80 13.65 -10.84
CA ALA A 123 -5.84 14.42 -10.19
C ALA A 123 -7.26 13.90 -10.50
N LEU A 124 -7.47 13.31 -11.69
CA LEU A 124 -8.77 12.80 -12.10
C LEU A 124 -9.20 11.63 -11.21
N SER A 125 -10.40 11.72 -10.65
CA SER A 125 -10.93 10.77 -9.68
C SER A 125 -12.46 10.71 -9.75
N HIS A 126 -13.06 9.83 -8.96
CA HIS A 126 -14.50 9.72 -8.82
C HIS A 126 -14.97 10.26 -7.46
N ARG A 127 -16.15 10.93 -7.42
CA ARG A 127 -16.80 11.34 -6.17
C ARG A 127 -17.07 10.16 -5.26
N ASP A 128 -17.48 9.06 -5.84
CA ASP A 128 -17.72 7.79 -5.14
C ASP A 128 -16.46 6.92 -4.99
N GLY A 129 -15.34 7.39 -5.47
CA GLY A 129 -14.03 6.76 -5.38
C GLY A 129 -13.08 7.51 -4.46
N VAL A 130 -11.82 7.67 -4.88
CA VAL A 130 -10.75 8.27 -4.09
C VAL A 130 -11.09 9.68 -3.63
N PHE A 131 -11.82 10.49 -4.44
CA PHE A 131 -12.22 11.84 -4.03
C PHE A 131 -13.07 11.81 -2.76
N GLY A 132 -14.07 10.95 -2.68
CA GLY A 132 -14.99 10.86 -1.55
C GLY A 132 -14.58 9.91 -0.44
N ALA A 133 -13.47 9.18 -0.59
CA ALA A 133 -12.99 8.23 0.40
C ALA A 133 -12.54 8.90 1.70
N ASP A 134 -12.66 8.20 2.82
CA ASP A 134 -12.05 8.54 4.10
C ASP A 134 -10.73 7.79 4.32
N VAL A 135 -10.62 6.54 3.83
CA VAL A 135 -9.38 5.74 3.83
C VAL A 135 -9.04 5.31 2.42
N VAL A 136 -7.81 5.56 1.98
CA VAL A 136 -7.34 5.21 0.64
C VAL A 136 -6.06 4.39 0.72
N VAL A 137 -6.06 3.21 0.09
CA VAL A 137 -4.85 2.42 -0.15
C VAL A 137 -4.24 2.84 -1.48
N ILE A 138 -2.98 3.26 -1.46
CA ILE A 138 -2.24 3.75 -2.64
C ILE A 138 -0.93 2.98 -2.82
N PRO A 139 -0.95 1.76 -3.36
CA PRO A 139 0.28 0.99 -3.56
C PRO A 139 1.09 1.54 -4.74
N LEU A 140 2.42 1.55 -4.63
CA LEU A 140 3.36 1.95 -5.69
C LEU A 140 3.00 3.32 -6.30
N GLU A 141 2.81 4.32 -5.43
CA GLU A 141 2.25 5.62 -5.79
C GLU A 141 3.28 6.74 -5.69
N ASP A 142 3.00 7.88 -6.33
CA ASP A 142 3.84 9.08 -6.28
C ASP A 142 3.62 9.89 -5.00
N GLY A 143 4.70 10.49 -4.48
CA GLY A 143 4.66 11.30 -3.26
C GLY A 143 3.72 12.48 -3.33
N ASP A 144 3.65 13.17 -4.48
CA ASP A 144 2.75 14.32 -4.69
C ASP A 144 1.29 13.95 -4.44
N ARG A 145 0.89 12.77 -4.94
CA ARG A 145 -0.49 12.29 -4.76
C ARG A 145 -0.75 11.87 -3.32
N ALA A 146 0.22 11.21 -2.67
CA ALA A 146 0.12 10.86 -1.26
C ALA A 146 -0.08 12.11 -0.39
N GLU A 147 0.75 13.12 -0.59
CA GLU A 147 0.68 14.40 0.12
C GLU A 147 -0.65 15.14 -0.13
N ALA A 148 -1.13 15.18 -1.39
CA ALA A 148 -2.39 15.81 -1.74
C ALA A 148 -3.58 15.13 -1.04
N LEU A 149 -3.61 13.79 -0.98
CA LEU A 149 -4.65 13.04 -0.29
C LEU A 149 -4.62 13.27 1.23
N VAL A 150 -3.43 13.31 1.84
CA VAL A 150 -3.27 13.63 3.26
C VAL A 150 -3.73 15.05 3.56
N ARG A 151 -3.37 16.04 2.74
CA ARG A 151 -3.86 17.44 2.89
C ARG A 151 -5.38 17.54 2.80
N LEU A 152 -6.04 16.65 2.07
CA LEU A 152 -7.50 16.55 2.03
C LEU A 152 -8.11 15.85 3.26
N GLY A 153 -7.32 15.56 4.29
CA GLY A 153 -7.79 14.93 5.51
C GLY A 153 -8.07 13.43 5.39
N LYS A 154 -7.58 12.78 4.32
CA LYS A 154 -7.78 11.34 4.15
C LYS A 154 -6.75 10.54 4.93
N THR A 155 -7.15 9.40 5.47
CA THR A 155 -6.21 8.39 5.94
C THR A 155 -5.62 7.69 4.73
N VAL A 156 -4.32 7.82 4.53
CA VAL A 156 -3.58 7.24 3.41
C VAL A 156 -2.77 6.05 3.89
N VAL A 157 -3.06 4.87 3.34
CA VAL A 157 -2.26 3.66 3.48
C VAL A 157 -1.41 3.51 2.22
N SER A 158 -0.10 3.66 2.33
CA SER A 158 0.82 3.38 1.22
C SER A 158 1.39 1.97 1.32
N VAL A 159 1.72 1.37 0.17
CA VAL A 159 2.54 0.16 0.09
C VAL A 159 3.71 0.48 -0.83
N ASP A 160 4.90 0.56 -0.26
CA ASP A 160 6.13 0.93 -0.97
C ASP A 160 7.33 0.29 -0.26
N LEU A 161 8.16 -0.44 -0.99
CA LEU A 161 9.38 -1.06 -0.45
C LEU A 161 10.44 -0.04 0.01
N ASN A 162 10.36 1.22 -0.46
CA ASN A 162 11.28 2.27 -0.04
C ASN A 162 10.72 3.07 1.15
N PRO A 163 11.19 2.86 2.39
CA PRO A 163 10.72 3.61 3.56
C PRO A 163 11.09 5.09 3.54
N MET A 164 12.03 5.48 2.67
CA MET A 164 12.50 6.87 2.51
C MET A 164 11.79 7.59 1.36
N SER A 165 10.87 6.93 0.66
CA SER A 165 10.11 7.58 -0.41
C SER A 165 9.21 8.68 0.15
N ARG A 166 8.95 9.72 -0.66
CA ARG A 166 7.99 10.77 -0.30
C ARG A 166 6.61 10.19 0.02
N THR A 167 6.23 9.11 -0.66
CA THR A 167 4.97 8.39 -0.41
C THR A 167 4.93 7.78 0.98
N SER A 168 5.96 7.02 1.38
CA SER A 168 6.09 6.43 2.72
C SER A 168 6.16 7.50 3.81
N LEU A 169 6.89 8.58 3.54
CA LEU A 169 7.04 9.70 4.48
C LEU A 169 5.77 10.54 4.63
N ALA A 170 4.91 10.60 3.64
CA ALA A 170 3.65 11.35 3.69
C ALA A 170 2.49 10.51 4.26
N ALA A 171 2.44 9.22 3.97
CA ALA A 171 1.32 8.34 4.30
C ALA A 171 1.00 8.30 5.80
N THR A 172 -0.26 8.12 6.15
CA THR A 172 -0.71 7.89 7.53
C THR A 172 -0.25 6.53 8.04
N VAL A 173 -0.32 5.52 7.18
CA VAL A 173 0.12 4.15 7.46
C VAL A 173 1.05 3.70 6.34
N PRO A 174 2.36 3.95 6.44
CA PRO A 174 3.34 3.44 5.49
C PRO A 174 3.57 1.94 5.73
N VAL A 175 3.14 1.11 4.79
CA VAL A 175 3.44 -0.32 4.73
C VAL A 175 4.69 -0.50 3.86
N VAL A 176 5.79 -0.92 4.49
CA VAL A 176 7.07 -1.13 3.80
C VAL A 176 7.24 -2.62 3.51
N ASP A 177 6.66 -3.05 2.39
CA ASP A 177 6.70 -4.43 1.91
C ASP A 177 6.42 -4.51 0.40
N ASP A 178 6.64 -5.70 -0.19
CA ASP A 178 6.18 -6.02 -1.54
C ASP A 178 4.64 -5.93 -1.63
N VAL A 179 4.15 -5.39 -2.74
CA VAL A 179 2.73 -5.14 -2.90
C VAL A 179 1.88 -6.41 -2.83
N SER A 180 2.38 -7.52 -3.37
CA SER A 180 1.62 -8.79 -3.38
C SER A 180 1.56 -9.38 -1.98
N ARG A 181 2.68 -9.38 -1.24
CA ARG A 181 2.74 -9.84 0.15
C ARG A 181 1.89 -8.96 1.06
N ALA A 182 2.04 -7.64 0.98
CA ALA A 182 1.31 -6.69 1.80
C ALA A 182 -0.21 -6.85 1.66
N LEU A 183 -0.72 -6.93 0.43
CA LEU A 183 -2.16 -7.08 0.20
C LEU A 183 -2.71 -8.41 0.72
N VAL A 184 -1.94 -9.51 0.63
CA VAL A 184 -2.30 -10.81 1.21
C VAL A 184 -2.37 -10.74 2.73
N GLN A 185 -1.38 -10.11 3.36
CA GLN A 185 -1.36 -9.97 4.83
C GLN A 185 -2.47 -9.05 5.32
N MET A 186 -2.69 -7.92 4.64
CA MET A 186 -3.80 -7.01 4.98
C MET A 186 -5.17 -7.70 4.85
N GLU A 187 -5.37 -8.52 3.80
CA GLU A 187 -6.59 -9.34 3.65
C GLU A 187 -6.74 -10.32 4.82
N ARG A 188 -5.68 -11.03 5.19
CA ARG A 188 -5.67 -11.96 6.31
C ARG A 188 -6.03 -11.25 7.62
N PHE A 189 -5.35 -10.15 7.95
CA PHE A 189 -5.64 -9.36 9.14
C PHE A 189 -7.06 -8.78 9.14
N ALA A 190 -7.56 -8.36 7.99
CA ALA A 190 -8.94 -7.88 7.89
C ALA A 190 -9.97 -8.97 8.22
N LYS A 191 -9.73 -10.20 7.77
CA LYS A 191 -10.59 -11.35 8.11
C LYS A 191 -10.52 -11.70 9.60
N GLU A 192 -9.32 -11.70 10.18
CA GLU A 192 -9.10 -11.97 11.61
C GLU A 192 -9.77 -10.92 12.50
N LEU A 193 -9.66 -9.64 12.13
CA LEU A 193 -10.15 -8.51 12.94
C LEU A 193 -11.64 -8.21 12.77
N ARG A 194 -12.29 -8.72 11.72
CA ARG A 194 -13.67 -8.38 11.37
C ARG A 194 -14.66 -8.66 12.48
N GLN A 195 -14.40 -9.66 13.32
CA GLN A 195 -15.27 -10.08 14.42
C GLN A 195 -14.95 -9.37 15.74
N ASP A 196 -13.90 -8.52 15.78
CA ASP A 196 -13.47 -7.82 17.00
C ASP A 196 -13.35 -6.30 16.78
N PRO A 197 -14.47 -5.55 16.83
CA PRO A 197 -14.46 -4.09 16.68
C PRO A 197 -13.65 -3.37 17.77
N ARG A 198 -13.48 -3.99 18.97
CA ARG A 198 -12.68 -3.42 20.06
C ARG A 198 -11.20 -3.44 19.69
N GLU A 199 -10.71 -4.58 19.21
CA GLU A 199 -9.34 -4.73 18.75
C GLU A 199 -9.05 -3.84 17.52
N VAL A 200 -9.99 -3.72 16.58
CA VAL A 200 -9.91 -2.78 15.45
C VAL A 200 -9.68 -1.35 15.96
N SER A 201 -10.49 -0.88 16.92
CA SER A 201 -10.36 0.45 17.49
C SER A 201 -9.04 0.64 18.23
N ARG A 202 -8.62 -0.38 19.01
CA ARG A 202 -7.36 -0.36 19.75
C ARG A 202 -6.15 -0.22 18.81
N LEU A 203 -6.10 -1.04 17.76
CA LEU A 203 -5.00 -1.04 16.79
C LEU A 203 -4.90 0.29 16.04
N ARG A 204 -6.04 0.83 15.59
CA ARG A 204 -6.09 2.12 14.92
C ARG A 204 -5.58 3.26 15.80
N ASN A 205 -6.01 3.30 17.08
CA ASN A 205 -5.66 4.37 18.01
C ASN A 205 -4.22 4.25 18.54
N ALA A 206 -3.70 3.02 18.63
CA ALA A 206 -2.35 2.75 19.14
C ALA A 206 -1.26 2.81 18.04
N TYR A 207 -1.62 2.94 16.76
CA TYR A 207 -0.64 2.93 15.70
C TYR A 207 0.25 4.19 15.73
N ASP A 208 1.54 3.96 15.98
CA ASP A 208 2.56 5.01 15.94
C ASP A 208 3.35 4.92 14.62
N ARG A 209 3.00 5.79 13.67
CA ARG A 209 3.66 5.88 12.37
C ARG A 209 5.17 6.10 12.47
N ARG A 210 5.58 7.05 13.36
CA ARG A 210 7.01 7.40 13.50
C ARG A 210 7.79 6.26 14.12
N GLY A 211 7.26 5.68 15.19
CA GLY A 211 7.85 4.52 15.83
C GLY A 211 7.94 3.32 14.88
N ASN A 212 6.92 3.09 14.07
CA ASN A 212 6.94 1.98 13.11
C ASN A 212 7.97 2.18 11.99
N LEU A 213 8.08 3.39 11.40
CA LEU A 213 9.15 3.70 10.43
C LEU A 213 10.54 3.61 11.07
N GLY A 214 10.70 4.07 12.31
CA GLY A 214 11.94 3.89 13.07
C GLY A 214 12.32 2.41 13.23
N ALA A 215 11.32 1.55 13.47
CA ALA A 215 11.53 0.10 13.54
C ALA A 215 11.93 -0.51 12.18
N VAL A 216 11.38 0.02 11.06
CA VAL A 216 11.83 -0.37 9.70
C VAL A 216 13.29 -0.02 9.48
N TYR A 217 13.73 1.19 9.82
CA TYR A 217 15.15 1.58 9.69
C TYR A 217 16.05 0.74 10.57
N SER A 218 15.63 0.45 11.80
CA SER A 218 16.37 -0.43 12.71
C SER A 218 16.50 -1.84 12.16
N PHE A 219 15.43 -2.37 11.56
CA PHE A 219 15.44 -3.67 10.88
C PHE A 219 16.44 -3.70 9.71
N LEU A 220 16.44 -2.66 8.86
CA LEU A 220 17.41 -2.55 7.76
C LEU A 220 18.85 -2.52 8.28
N GLY A 221 19.14 -1.70 9.29
CA GLY A 221 20.46 -1.62 9.91
C GLY A 221 20.92 -2.98 10.45
N TRP A 222 20.05 -3.66 11.18
CA TRP A 222 20.30 -5.02 11.66
C TRP A 222 20.56 -5.99 10.50
N ARG A 223 19.74 -5.95 9.46
CA ARG A 223 19.86 -6.81 8.27
C ARG A 223 21.20 -6.64 7.58
N LEU A 224 21.63 -5.40 7.34
CA LEU A 224 22.92 -5.07 6.74
C LEU A 224 24.09 -5.57 7.60
N GLU A 225 23.99 -5.45 8.92
CA GLU A 225 25.02 -5.96 9.83
C GLU A 225 25.11 -7.51 9.82
N GLN A 226 23.96 -8.21 9.68
CA GLN A 226 23.99 -9.67 9.51
C GLN A 226 24.70 -10.08 8.20
N LEU A 227 24.41 -9.37 7.10
CA LEU A 227 25.07 -9.61 5.81
C LEU A 227 26.56 -9.35 5.89
N ARG A 228 26.98 -8.26 6.56
CA ARG A 228 28.42 -7.94 6.79
C ARG A 228 29.14 -9.04 7.57
N ARG A 229 28.49 -9.68 8.53
CA ARG A 229 29.05 -10.77 9.34
C ARG A 229 29.04 -12.13 8.64
N GLY A 230 28.62 -12.20 7.37
CA GLY A 230 28.53 -13.45 6.62
C GLY A 230 27.43 -14.42 7.15
N ARG A 231 26.48 -13.92 7.96
CA ARG A 231 25.36 -14.71 8.48
C ARG A 231 24.19 -14.63 7.48
N SER A 232 24.27 -15.41 6.40
CA SER A 232 23.12 -15.61 5.52
C SER A 232 22.12 -16.58 6.16
N ARG A 233 20.82 -16.25 6.04
CA ARG A 233 19.61 -17.09 6.27
C ARG A 233 19.81 -18.35 7.11
N GLY A 234 19.51 -18.28 8.40
CA GLY A 234 19.53 -19.45 9.28
C GLY A 234 19.28 -19.21 10.77
N GLY A 235 18.50 -18.20 11.15
CA GLY A 235 18.21 -17.99 12.58
C GLY A 235 17.13 -16.95 12.81
N ARG A 236 15.91 -17.40 13.09
CA ARG A 236 14.82 -16.55 13.58
C ARG A 236 15.20 -15.93 14.92
N GLN A 237 15.76 -14.73 14.91
CA GLN A 237 15.75 -13.84 16.07
C GLN A 237 15.57 -12.41 15.59
N SER A 238 14.32 -11.94 15.64
CA SER A 238 13.96 -10.53 15.56
C SER A 238 14.60 -9.78 16.73
N PRO A 239 15.14 -8.55 16.53
CA PRO A 239 15.63 -7.74 17.65
C PRO A 239 14.48 -7.50 18.62
N ARG A 240 14.73 -7.81 19.90
CA ARG A 240 13.80 -7.49 21.00
C ARG A 240 13.65 -5.97 21.07
N THR A 241 12.42 -5.48 21.02
CA THR A 241 12.06 -4.09 21.29
C THR A 241 12.69 -3.66 22.62
N PRO A 242 13.38 -2.50 22.69
CA PRO A 242 13.95 -2.05 23.96
C PRO A 242 12.82 -1.81 24.96
N ARG A 243 12.92 -2.46 26.13
CA ARG A 243 12.02 -2.21 27.24
C ARG A 243 12.15 -0.73 27.65
N ARG A 244 11.05 0.00 27.62
CA ARG A 244 10.95 1.32 28.24
C ARG A 244 11.38 1.19 29.72
N THR A 245 12.55 1.71 30.04
CA THR A 245 12.91 1.94 31.45
C THR A 245 12.02 3.03 31.99
N ALA A 246 11.09 2.65 32.85
CA ALA A 246 10.37 3.59 33.69
C ALA A 246 11.39 4.26 34.61
N ARG A 247 11.64 5.55 34.41
CA ARG A 247 12.28 6.37 35.44
C ARG A 247 11.21 6.74 36.46
N ARG A 248 11.49 6.42 37.73
CA ARG A 248 10.81 6.98 38.90
C ARG A 248 11.16 8.45 39.05
#